data_0413d027c035a9fdf9eeb7e9f7a80f33
#
_entry.id   0413d027c035a9fdf9eeb7e9f7a80f33
#
_cell.length_a   1.000
_cell.length_b   1.000
_cell.length_c   1.000
_cell.angle_alpha   90.00
_cell.angle_beta   90.00
_cell.angle_gamma   90.00
#
_symmetry.space_group_name_H-M   'P 1'
#
loop_
_entity.id
_entity.type
_entity.pdbx_description
1 polymer ?
#
loop_
_entity_poly.entity_id
_entity_poly.type
_entity_poly.pdbx_seq_one_letter_code
_entity_poly.pdbx_strand_id
1 'polypeptide(L)'
;MKKYKAIAIPVSFADGKPRFLTVRDWRFKDWIFVTGGCRRREIFNPLRCALRELEEETRGVVSLKNGEYTEFKFTVKESPTVELEYNVYIFFVNFSRSEQQIQVRKFYEEKHKMQLKKLNNQPIRKTHDENDYMSYDT
;
A
#
# COMPACT_ATOMS: atom_id res chain seq x y z
N MET A 1 12.69 9.65 20.34
CA MET A 1 12.99 9.36 18.92
C MET A 1 11.71 9.46 18.11
N LYS A 2 11.79 10.02 16.94
CA LYS A 2 10.64 10.18 16.06
C LYS A 2 10.82 9.33 14.82
N LYS A 3 9.81 8.51 14.50
CA LYS A 3 9.77 7.69 13.29
C LYS A 3 8.66 8.21 12.38
N TYR A 4 8.85 8.09 11.08
CA TYR A 4 7.92 8.60 10.08
C TYR A 4 7.34 7.46 9.27
N LYS A 5 6.01 7.45 9.15
CA LYS A 5 5.28 6.46 8.36
C LYS A 5 4.35 7.15 7.36
N ALA A 6 4.03 6.46 6.29
CA ALA A 6 3.07 6.93 5.31
C ALA A 6 1.98 5.88 5.11
N ILE A 7 0.75 6.36 4.91
CA ILE A 7 -0.41 5.52 4.60
C ILE A 7 -0.94 5.98 3.25
N ALA A 8 -1.09 5.05 2.32
CA ALA A 8 -1.64 5.32 0.99
C ALA A 8 -3.02 4.67 0.87
N ILE A 9 -4.04 5.48 0.61
CA ILE A 9 -5.43 5.04 0.53
C ILE A 9 -6.01 5.42 -0.83
N PRO A 10 -5.85 4.58 -1.87
CA PRO A 10 -6.59 4.79 -3.10
C PRO A 10 -8.09 4.56 -2.87
N VAL A 11 -8.92 5.48 -3.32
CA VAL A 11 -10.38 5.36 -3.26
C VAL A 11 -10.96 5.63 -4.64
N SER A 12 -11.88 4.77 -5.07
CA SER A 12 -12.59 4.90 -6.34
C SER A 12 -14.09 4.99 -6.11
N PHE A 13 -14.75 5.91 -6.83
CA PHE A 13 -16.20 6.10 -6.76
C PHE A 13 -16.90 5.64 -8.05
N ALA A 14 -16.24 4.85 -8.87
CA ALA A 14 -16.68 4.54 -10.23
C ALA A 14 -18.06 3.87 -10.32
N ASP A 15 -18.49 3.16 -9.27
CA ASP A 15 -19.81 2.52 -9.23
C ASP A 15 -20.79 3.19 -8.25
N GLY A 16 -20.55 4.45 -7.95
CA GLY A 16 -21.40 5.25 -7.06
C GLY A 16 -21.18 5.03 -5.58
N LYS A 17 -20.25 4.15 -5.21
CA LYS A 17 -19.86 3.88 -3.83
C LYS A 17 -18.36 4.07 -3.67
N PRO A 18 -17.90 4.60 -2.53
CA PRO A 18 -16.47 4.64 -2.28
C PRO A 18 -15.94 3.22 -2.05
N ARG A 19 -14.91 2.85 -2.78
CA ARG A 19 -14.20 1.58 -2.59
C ARG A 19 -12.75 1.87 -2.32
N PHE A 20 -12.25 1.36 -1.20
CA PHE A 20 -10.93 1.62 -0.69
C PHE A 20 -10.03 0.41 -0.96
N LEU A 21 -8.82 0.66 -1.45
CA LEU A 21 -7.84 -0.39 -1.61
C LEU A 21 -7.30 -0.79 -0.24
N THR A 22 -7.40 -2.08 0.07
CA THR A 22 -6.83 -2.66 1.29
C THR A 22 -6.00 -3.88 0.93
N VAL A 23 -5.05 -4.20 1.78
CA VAL A 23 -4.20 -5.38 1.65
C VAL A 23 -4.25 -6.17 2.95
N ARG A 24 -3.97 -7.47 2.87
CA ARG A 24 -3.94 -8.32 4.05
C ARG A 24 -2.52 -8.82 4.24
N ASP A 25 -1.93 -8.46 5.39
CA ASP A 25 -0.62 -8.95 5.80
C ASP A 25 -0.72 -10.44 6.13
N TRP A 26 0.15 -11.26 5.52
CA TRP A 26 0.08 -12.71 5.69
C TRP A 26 0.47 -13.16 7.10
N ARG A 27 1.26 -12.34 7.81
CA ARG A 27 1.75 -12.68 9.16
C ARG A 27 0.68 -12.46 10.22
N PHE A 28 -0.01 -11.32 10.14
CA PHE A 28 -0.98 -10.91 11.16
C PHE A 28 -2.42 -11.17 10.74
N LYS A 29 -2.66 -11.48 9.46
CA LYS A 29 -3.99 -11.76 8.91
C LYS A 29 -4.96 -10.57 9.02
N ASP A 30 -4.44 -9.37 9.13
CA ASP A 30 -5.24 -8.16 9.23
C ASP A 30 -5.38 -7.46 7.88
N TRP A 31 -6.59 -6.98 7.59
CA TRP A 31 -6.85 -6.10 6.46
C TRP A 31 -6.54 -4.66 6.87
N ILE A 32 -5.62 -4.03 6.16
CA ILE A 32 -5.13 -2.70 6.47
C ILE A 32 -5.02 -1.85 5.20
N PHE A 33 -5.00 -0.55 5.37
CA PHE A 33 -4.54 0.34 4.32
C PHE A 33 -3.03 0.16 4.13
N VAL A 34 -2.56 0.39 2.90
CA VAL A 34 -1.13 0.32 2.61
C VAL A 34 -0.38 1.27 3.54
N THR A 35 0.50 0.74 4.36
CA THR A 35 1.23 1.48 5.39
C THR A 35 2.68 1.02 5.41
N GLY A 36 3.61 1.97 5.46
CA GLY A 36 5.00 1.61 5.56
C GLY A 36 5.86 2.71 6.15
N GLY A 37 7.08 2.34 6.56
CA GLY A 37 8.05 3.26 7.11
C GLY A 37 8.73 4.09 6.03
N CYS A 38 8.88 5.39 6.28
CA CYS A 38 9.59 6.28 5.39
C CYS A 38 11.10 6.09 5.54
N ARG A 39 11.79 6.00 4.41
CA ARG A 39 13.24 5.99 4.38
C ARG A 39 13.77 7.36 4.77
N ARG A 40 15.01 7.42 5.21
CA ARG A 40 15.63 8.67 5.66
C ARG A 40 15.46 9.82 4.66
N ARG A 41 15.65 9.55 3.37
CA ARG A 41 15.51 10.55 2.30
C ARG A 41 14.06 10.90 1.95
N GLU A 42 13.10 10.16 2.48
CA GLU A 42 11.67 10.39 2.25
C GLU A 42 11.00 11.21 3.34
N ILE A 43 11.71 11.49 4.44
CA ILE A 43 11.16 12.23 5.59
C ILE A 43 10.67 13.62 5.17
N PHE A 44 11.37 14.25 4.24
CA PHE A 44 11.00 15.57 3.72
C PHE A 44 10.02 15.53 2.56
N ASN A 45 9.67 14.32 2.09
CA ASN A 45 8.68 14.14 1.05
C ASN A 45 7.90 12.85 1.31
N PRO A 46 7.00 12.86 2.32
CA PRO A 46 6.25 11.65 2.69
C PRO A 46 5.33 11.13 1.59
N LEU A 47 4.91 11.97 0.65
CA LEU A 47 4.14 11.53 -0.52
C LEU A 47 4.90 10.47 -1.31
N ARG A 48 6.20 10.68 -1.50
CA ARG A 48 7.06 9.72 -2.20
C ARG A 48 7.12 8.39 -1.45
N CYS A 49 7.16 8.44 -0.13
CA CYS A 49 7.09 7.25 0.72
C CYS A 49 5.77 6.49 0.50
N ALA A 50 4.65 7.20 0.52
CA ALA A 50 3.33 6.60 0.30
C ALA A 50 3.23 5.94 -1.07
N LEU A 51 3.70 6.60 -2.12
CA LEU A 51 3.68 6.06 -3.48
C LEU A 51 4.57 4.84 -3.63
N ARG A 52 5.73 4.84 -3.00
CA ARG A 52 6.64 3.69 -3.01
C ARG A 52 6.02 2.49 -2.30
N GLU A 53 5.47 2.72 -1.12
CA GLU A 53 4.83 1.65 -0.34
C GLU A 53 3.63 1.05 -1.07
N LEU A 54 2.84 1.90 -1.74
CA LEU A 54 1.71 1.45 -2.54
C LEU A 54 2.17 0.50 -3.65
N GLU A 55 3.22 0.87 -4.39
CA GLU A 55 3.78 0.02 -5.43
C GLU A 55 4.31 -1.30 -4.87
N GLU A 56 5.10 -1.23 -3.79
CA GLU A 56 5.70 -2.42 -3.18
C GLU A 56 4.65 -3.37 -2.62
N GLU A 57 3.67 -2.86 -1.88
CA GLU A 57 2.68 -3.71 -1.21
C GLU A 57 1.62 -4.28 -2.16
N THR A 58 1.47 -3.69 -3.35
CA THR A 58 0.61 -4.25 -4.41
C THR A 58 1.40 -5.01 -5.48
N ARG A 59 2.66 -5.27 -5.27
CA ARG A 59 3.57 -5.97 -6.21
C ARG A 59 3.62 -5.28 -7.57
N GLY A 60 3.62 -3.94 -7.59
CA GLY A 60 3.68 -3.16 -8.80
C GLY A 60 2.36 -3.06 -9.57
N VAL A 61 1.30 -3.70 -9.07
CA VAL A 61 -0.01 -3.70 -9.76
C VAL A 61 -0.65 -2.32 -9.72
N VAL A 62 -0.55 -1.62 -8.58
CA VAL A 62 -1.07 -0.26 -8.46
C VAL A 62 0.10 0.69 -8.28
N SER A 63 0.33 1.52 -9.29
CA SER A 63 1.40 2.52 -9.28
C SER A 63 0.80 3.85 -9.71
N LEU A 64 0.84 4.82 -8.80
CA LEU A 64 0.29 6.16 -9.04
C LEU A 64 1.46 7.14 -9.14
N LYS A 65 1.46 7.96 -10.17
CA LYS A 65 2.50 9.00 -10.37
C LYS A 65 1.93 10.39 -10.25
N ASN A 66 0.73 10.59 -10.75
CA ASN A 66 0.01 11.84 -10.74
C ASN A 66 -1.42 11.56 -10.34
N GLY A 67 -2.11 12.56 -9.82
CA GLY A 67 -3.51 12.42 -9.48
C GLY A 67 -3.91 13.35 -8.36
N GLU A 68 -5.20 13.38 -8.13
CA GLU A 68 -5.77 14.16 -7.03
C GLU A 68 -5.62 13.39 -5.73
N TYR A 69 -5.22 14.10 -4.69
CA TYR A 69 -5.15 13.52 -3.37
C TYR A 69 -5.42 14.59 -2.32
N THR A 70 -5.79 14.12 -1.14
CA THR A 70 -5.81 14.94 0.06
C THR A 70 -4.87 14.32 1.07
N GLU A 71 -4.34 15.15 1.97
CA GLU A 71 -3.38 14.67 2.97
C GLU A 71 -3.71 15.20 4.35
N PHE A 72 -3.38 14.41 5.34
CA PHE A 72 -3.39 14.83 6.72
C PHE A 72 -2.34 14.01 7.48
N LYS A 73 -1.99 14.46 8.69
CA LYS A 73 -1.04 13.74 9.51
C LYS A 73 -1.48 13.73 10.96
N PHE A 74 -1.05 12.69 11.67
CA PHE A 74 -1.27 12.57 13.10
C PHE A 74 -0.07 11.88 13.74
N THR A 75 0.06 12.01 15.04
CA THR A 75 1.16 11.41 15.79
C THR A 75 0.61 10.48 16.86
N VAL A 76 1.34 9.40 17.10
CA VAL A 76 1.03 8.41 18.12
C VAL A 76 2.31 8.10 18.91
N LYS A 77 2.22 8.02 20.22
CA LYS A 77 3.35 7.56 21.03
C LYS A 77 3.34 6.05 21.07
N GLU A 78 4.38 5.43 20.51
CA GLU A 78 4.59 3.99 20.57
C GLU A 78 5.11 3.59 21.95
N SER A 79 5.94 4.45 22.55
CA SER A 79 6.52 4.28 23.88
C SER A 79 6.84 5.66 24.46
N PRO A 80 7.27 5.76 25.73
CA PRO A 80 7.65 7.05 26.31
C PRO A 80 8.76 7.78 25.53
N THR A 81 9.59 7.04 24.77
CA THR A 81 10.74 7.59 24.06
C THR A 81 10.59 7.56 22.54
N VAL A 82 9.53 6.95 22.01
CA VAL A 82 9.33 6.79 20.57
C VAL A 82 7.97 7.34 20.16
N GLU A 83 7.98 8.30 19.22
CA GLU A 83 6.81 8.90 18.64
C GLU A 83 6.73 8.52 17.15
N LEU A 84 5.54 8.15 16.68
CA LEU A 84 5.28 7.85 15.28
C LEU A 84 4.48 8.98 14.67
N GLU A 85 4.98 9.53 13.57
CA GLU A 85 4.22 10.48 12.75
C GLU A 85 3.71 9.76 11.52
N TYR A 86 2.38 9.72 11.37
CA TYR A 86 1.71 9.12 10.21
C TYR A 86 1.32 10.23 9.25
N ASN A 87 1.77 10.09 8.00
CA ASN A 87 1.40 10.98 6.90
C ASN A 87 0.45 10.21 6.01
N VAL A 88 -0.83 10.61 5.99
CA VAL A 88 -1.90 9.90 5.31
C VAL A 88 -2.24 10.60 4.00
N TYR A 89 -2.27 9.83 2.92
CA TYR A 89 -2.62 10.31 1.58
C TYR A 89 -3.79 9.52 1.05
N ILE A 90 -4.89 10.21 0.79
CA ILE A 90 -6.07 9.63 0.15
C ILE A 90 -6.01 10.02 -1.32
N PHE A 91 -5.84 9.02 -2.19
CA PHE A 91 -5.73 9.23 -3.64
C PHE A 91 -7.08 8.97 -4.28
N PHE A 92 -7.62 9.97 -4.98
CA PHE A 92 -8.86 9.83 -5.71
C PHE A 92 -8.55 9.26 -7.09
N VAL A 93 -8.86 7.98 -7.28
CA VAL A 93 -8.61 7.26 -8.52
C VAL A 93 -9.93 6.96 -9.22
N ASN A 94 -9.86 6.74 -10.53
CA ASN A 94 -11.05 6.50 -11.34
C ASN A 94 -11.00 5.10 -11.95
N PHE A 95 -10.87 4.09 -11.09
CA PHE A 95 -10.87 2.70 -11.52
C PHE A 95 -12.29 2.15 -11.50
N SER A 96 -12.77 1.66 -12.67
CA SER A 96 -14.04 0.95 -12.75
C SER A 96 -13.98 -0.35 -11.97
N ARG A 97 -15.15 -0.96 -11.71
CA ARG A 97 -15.19 -2.28 -11.07
C ARG A 97 -14.40 -3.32 -11.86
N SER A 98 -14.49 -3.27 -13.21
CA SER A 98 -13.71 -4.16 -14.07
C SER A 98 -12.22 -3.95 -13.88
N GLU A 99 -11.77 -2.71 -13.85
CA GLU A 99 -10.36 -2.39 -13.64
C GLU A 99 -9.88 -2.84 -12.27
N GLN A 100 -10.69 -2.64 -11.22
CA GLN A 100 -10.39 -3.11 -9.86
C GLN A 100 -10.23 -4.62 -9.83
N GLN A 101 -11.14 -5.35 -10.48
CA GLN A 101 -11.08 -6.82 -10.55
C GLN A 101 -9.85 -7.31 -11.32
N ILE A 102 -9.47 -6.61 -12.40
CA ILE A 102 -8.26 -6.92 -13.16
C ILE A 102 -7.02 -6.72 -12.28
N GLN A 103 -6.98 -5.65 -11.51
CA GLN A 103 -5.86 -5.37 -10.60
C GLN A 103 -5.74 -6.46 -9.52
N VAL A 104 -6.85 -6.88 -8.93
CA VAL A 104 -6.86 -7.96 -7.93
C VAL A 104 -6.33 -9.25 -8.55
N ARG A 105 -6.76 -9.57 -9.77
CA ARG A 105 -6.26 -10.76 -10.48
C ARG A 105 -4.77 -10.67 -10.75
N LYS A 106 -4.28 -9.53 -11.20
CA LYS A 106 -2.83 -9.32 -11.44
C LYS A 106 -2.02 -9.46 -10.16
N PHE A 107 -2.55 -9.01 -9.04
CA PHE A 107 -1.91 -9.17 -7.74
C PHE A 107 -1.66 -10.65 -7.43
N TYR A 108 -2.65 -11.51 -7.67
CA TYR A 108 -2.49 -12.96 -7.46
C TYR A 108 -1.57 -13.60 -8.50
N GLU A 109 -1.60 -13.13 -9.75
CA GLU A 109 -0.66 -13.59 -10.77
C GLU A 109 0.79 -13.30 -10.36
N GLU A 110 1.07 -12.12 -9.85
CA GLU A 110 2.39 -11.75 -9.36
C GLU A 110 2.78 -12.55 -8.12
N LYS A 111 1.84 -12.85 -7.24
CA LYS A 111 2.05 -13.72 -6.09
C LYS A 111 2.47 -15.12 -6.56
N HIS A 112 1.76 -15.67 -7.54
CA HIS A 112 2.06 -16.99 -8.09
C HIS A 112 3.45 -17.05 -8.72
N LYS A 113 3.82 -16.04 -9.52
CA LYS A 113 5.15 -15.93 -10.11
C LYS A 113 6.24 -15.91 -9.03
N MET A 114 6.01 -15.18 -7.96
CA MET A 114 6.95 -15.09 -6.85
C MET A 114 7.11 -16.44 -6.14
N GLN A 115 6.01 -17.16 -5.94
CA GLN A 115 6.05 -18.49 -5.32
C GLN A 115 6.85 -19.47 -6.18
N LEU A 116 6.69 -19.42 -7.51
CA LEU A 116 7.49 -20.25 -8.43
C LEU A 116 8.97 -19.92 -8.34
N LYS A 117 9.32 -18.65 -8.25
CA LYS A 117 10.71 -18.24 -8.07
C LYS A 117 11.29 -18.80 -6.76
N LYS A 118 10.54 -18.76 -5.67
CA LYS A 118 10.97 -19.34 -4.40
C LYS A 118 11.23 -20.84 -4.52
N LEU A 119 10.35 -21.56 -5.19
CA LEU A 119 10.51 -23.01 -5.40
C LEU A 119 11.76 -23.33 -6.22
N ASN A 120 12.16 -22.46 -7.12
CA ASN A 120 13.33 -22.62 -7.96
C ASN A 120 14.58 -21.94 -7.40
N ASN A 121 14.56 -21.53 -6.14
CA ASN A 121 15.65 -20.83 -5.45
C ASN A 121 16.10 -19.56 -6.19
N GLN A 122 15.17 -18.89 -6.89
CA GLN A 122 15.45 -17.63 -7.57
C GLN A 122 15.22 -16.46 -6.62
N PRO A 123 15.96 -15.35 -6.76
CA PRO A 123 15.78 -14.18 -5.91
C PRO A 123 14.44 -13.52 -6.13
N ILE A 124 13.85 -13.00 -5.04
CA ILE A 124 12.62 -12.23 -5.05
C ILE A 124 12.82 -10.90 -4.32
N ARG A 125 11.94 -9.93 -4.61
CA ARG A 125 11.90 -8.69 -3.82
C ARG A 125 11.16 -8.98 -2.51
N LYS A 126 11.84 -8.87 -1.38
CA LYS A 126 11.25 -9.11 -0.05
C LYS A 126 10.05 -8.19 0.22
N THR A 127 10.11 -6.95 -0.26
CA THR A 127 9.02 -5.97 -0.11
C THR A 127 7.75 -6.39 -0.84
N HIS A 128 7.82 -7.31 -1.80
CA HIS A 128 6.67 -7.86 -2.51
C HIS A 128 6.06 -9.07 -1.79
N ASP A 129 6.64 -9.54 -0.69
CA ASP A 129 6.22 -10.74 0.03
C ASP A 129 5.63 -10.43 1.41
N GLU A 130 4.98 -9.30 1.57
CA GLU A 130 4.39 -8.91 2.84
C GLU A 130 2.89 -9.19 2.92
N ASN A 131 2.19 -9.19 1.79
CA ASN A 131 0.74 -9.34 1.74
C ASN A 131 0.33 -10.55 0.91
N ASP A 132 -0.73 -11.26 1.36
CA ASP A 132 -1.27 -12.38 0.62
C ASP A 132 -2.55 -12.04 -0.15
N TYR A 133 -3.25 -10.98 0.22
CA TYR A 133 -4.49 -10.56 -0.45
C TYR A 133 -4.53 -9.05 -0.69
N MET A 134 -5.28 -8.67 -1.72
CA MET A 134 -5.61 -7.29 -2.04
C MET A 134 -7.10 -7.20 -2.39
N SER A 135 -7.77 -6.15 -1.95
CA SER A 135 -9.20 -5.96 -2.21
C SER A 135 -9.56 -4.48 -2.31
N TYR A 136 -10.66 -4.21 -3.01
CA TYR A 136 -11.31 -2.90 -3.02
C TYR A 136 -12.66 -3.03 -2.31
N ASP A 137 -12.76 -2.50 -1.10
CA ASP A 137 -13.92 -2.65 -0.23
C ASP A 137 -14.56 -1.31 0.15
N THR A 138 -15.87 -1.34 0.36
CA THR A 138 -16.64 -0.17 0.83
C THR A 138 -16.45 0.10 2.32
#